data_e7bc73db2577872c661480a9513265ca
#
_entry.id   e7bc73db2577872c661480a9513265ca
#
_cell.length_a   1.000
_cell.length_b   1.000
_cell.length_c   1.000
_cell.angle_alpha   90.00
_cell.angle_beta   90.00
_cell.angle_gamma   90.00
#
_symmetry.space_group_name_H-M   'P 1'
#
loop_
_entity.id
_entity.type
_entity.pdbx_description
1 polymer ?
#
loop_
_entity_poly.entity_id
_entity_poly.type
_entity_poly.pdbx_seq_one_letter_code
_entity_poly.pdbx_strand_id
1 'polypeptide(L)'
;RAKNIFYEEAVRVPFIMRWSKKIPSGYISDVCLNTPDIMPTLLSLMGLPVPEGVEGMNLSHCLSGEDGPEPEAAFMMGTGAVADWEDGHEWRALRSKRYTYAIYRIDKKEFLFDNIEDPYQMNNLAGDPVYKEVLDYFRELLKNKMEELNDTFEASTWYRDNWTKDRIILRTATLKG
;
A
#
# COMPACT_ATOMS: atom_id res chain seq x y z
N ARG A 1 -16.98 3.59 -10.30
CA ARG A 1 -16.44 3.23 -8.96
C ARG A 1 -15.18 2.35 -9.02
N ALA A 2 -14.49 2.30 -10.15
CA ALA A 2 -13.48 1.27 -10.45
C ALA A 2 -12.10 1.46 -9.78
N LYS A 3 -11.87 2.48 -8.94
CA LYS A 3 -10.55 2.76 -8.37
C LYS A 3 -10.49 2.78 -6.83
N ASN A 4 -11.57 2.41 -6.15
CA ASN A 4 -11.65 2.45 -4.69
C ASN A 4 -11.61 1.04 -4.08
N ILE A 5 -10.80 0.14 -4.68
CA ILE A 5 -10.74 -1.25 -4.26
C ILE A 5 -9.31 -1.80 -4.41
N PHE A 6 -8.98 -2.83 -3.64
CA PHE A 6 -7.63 -3.41 -3.52
C PHE A 6 -7.26 -4.43 -4.63
N TYR A 7 -8.12 -4.66 -5.63
CA TYR A 7 -7.82 -5.60 -6.72
C TYR A 7 -6.70 -5.10 -7.64
N GLU A 8 -5.93 -6.04 -8.22
CA GLU A 8 -4.81 -5.75 -9.12
C GLU A 8 -5.19 -4.75 -10.23
N GLU A 9 -6.37 -4.85 -10.83
CA GLU A 9 -6.82 -3.94 -11.88
C GLU A 9 -6.97 -2.49 -11.41
N ALA A 10 -7.11 -2.27 -10.11
CA ALA A 10 -7.26 -0.94 -9.54
C ALA A 10 -5.95 -0.38 -8.99
N VAL A 11 -5.07 -1.24 -8.45
CA VAL A 11 -3.87 -0.82 -7.69
C VAL A 11 -2.57 -1.03 -8.45
N ARG A 12 -2.50 -1.99 -9.37
CA ARG A 12 -1.33 -2.24 -10.19
C ARG A 12 -1.27 -1.28 -11.37
N VAL A 13 -0.68 -0.10 -11.14
CA VAL A 13 -0.49 0.90 -12.18
C VAL A 13 0.88 0.75 -12.83
N PRO A 14 1.02 0.99 -14.16
CA PRO A 14 2.31 1.03 -14.81
C PRO A 14 3.20 2.11 -14.19
N PHE A 15 4.43 1.73 -13.82
CA PHE A 15 5.45 2.65 -13.33
C PHE A 15 6.71 2.46 -14.19
N ILE A 16 7.04 3.48 -14.99
CA ILE A 16 8.16 3.47 -15.92
C ILE A 16 9.07 4.64 -15.61
N MET A 17 10.35 4.35 -15.43
CA MET A 17 11.35 5.37 -15.16
C MET A 17 12.52 5.24 -16.16
N ARG A 18 13.03 6.37 -16.63
CA ARG A 18 14.20 6.41 -17.49
C ARG A 18 15.21 7.42 -16.98
N TRP A 19 16.42 6.93 -16.69
CA TRP A 19 17.58 7.76 -16.36
C TRP A 19 18.85 7.09 -16.85
N SER A 20 19.27 7.45 -18.06
CA SER A 20 20.28 6.75 -18.87
C SER A 20 21.64 6.49 -18.19
N LYS A 21 21.98 7.18 -17.10
CA LYS A 21 23.23 7.01 -16.39
C LYS A 21 23.10 6.35 -15.02
N LYS A 22 21.87 6.17 -14.55
CA LYS A 22 21.59 5.70 -13.19
C LYS A 22 20.75 4.43 -13.17
N ILE A 23 19.85 4.27 -14.13
CA ILE A 23 18.95 3.12 -14.23
C ILE A 23 19.37 2.28 -15.45
N PRO A 24 19.65 0.97 -15.27
CA PRO A 24 19.99 0.09 -16.37
C PRO A 24 18.87 0.01 -17.41
N SER A 25 19.25 -0.07 -18.69
CA SER A 25 18.27 -0.23 -19.77
C SER A 25 17.65 -1.62 -19.74
N GLY A 26 16.31 -1.68 -19.87
CA GLY A 26 15.57 -2.95 -19.90
C GLY A 26 15.47 -3.65 -18.55
N TYR A 27 15.86 -2.98 -17.46
CA TYR A 27 15.72 -3.52 -16.12
C TYR A 27 14.25 -3.55 -15.69
N ILE A 28 13.83 -4.67 -15.09
CA ILE A 28 12.50 -4.87 -14.52
C ILE A 28 12.69 -5.19 -13.04
N SER A 29 12.08 -4.38 -12.17
CA SER A 29 12.03 -4.61 -10.73
C SER A 29 10.66 -5.12 -10.34
N ASP A 30 10.61 -6.09 -9.42
CA ASP A 30 9.39 -6.64 -8.82
C ASP A 30 9.15 -6.09 -7.41
N VAL A 31 9.91 -5.07 -7.00
CA VAL A 31 9.76 -4.43 -5.69
C VAL A 31 8.34 -3.93 -5.48
N CYS A 32 7.83 -4.14 -4.26
CA CYS A 32 6.50 -3.66 -3.86
C CYS A 32 6.52 -2.14 -3.59
N LEU A 33 6.78 -1.35 -4.64
CA LEU A 33 6.82 0.11 -4.58
C LEU A 33 5.43 0.68 -4.34
N ASN A 34 5.31 1.55 -3.35
CA ASN A 34 4.08 2.26 -3.03
C ASN A 34 4.21 3.76 -3.34
N THR A 35 3.09 4.46 -3.44
CA THR A 35 3.06 5.90 -3.74
C THR A 35 3.94 6.74 -2.81
N PRO A 36 3.95 6.56 -1.47
CA PRO A 36 4.84 7.29 -0.57
C PRO A 36 6.33 7.09 -0.85
N ASP A 37 6.72 5.94 -1.43
CA ASP A 37 8.12 5.59 -1.70
C ASP A 37 8.71 6.35 -2.89
N ILE A 38 7.86 6.91 -3.76
CA ILE A 38 8.29 7.56 -5.00
C ILE A 38 9.18 8.78 -4.72
N MET A 39 8.74 9.65 -3.82
CA MET A 39 9.49 10.88 -3.52
C MET A 39 10.88 10.62 -2.90
N PRO A 40 11.03 9.84 -1.81
CA PRO A 40 12.33 9.59 -1.23
C PRO A 40 13.25 8.83 -2.19
N THR A 41 12.70 7.94 -3.01
CA THR A 41 13.45 7.22 -4.04
C THR A 41 14.00 8.17 -5.12
N LEU A 42 13.18 9.10 -5.62
CA LEU A 42 13.61 10.09 -6.61
C LEU A 42 14.67 11.04 -6.05
N LEU A 43 14.45 11.56 -4.83
CA LEU A 43 15.42 12.45 -4.18
C LEU A 43 16.79 11.76 -4.01
N SER A 44 16.79 10.51 -3.57
CA SER A 44 18.03 9.73 -3.41
C SER A 44 18.71 9.46 -4.75
N LEU A 45 17.99 9.13 -5.81
CA LEU A 45 18.55 9.01 -7.15
C LEU A 45 19.19 10.31 -7.64
N MET A 46 18.62 11.46 -7.28
CA MET A 46 19.16 12.78 -7.61
C MET A 46 20.35 13.19 -6.71
N GLY A 47 20.62 12.45 -5.64
CA GLY A 47 21.62 12.81 -4.63
C GLY A 47 21.18 13.98 -3.75
N LEU A 48 19.88 14.15 -3.61
CA LEU A 48 19.27 15.17 -2.74
C LEU A 48 18.88 14.57 -1.38
N PRO A 49 18.92 15.35 -0.30
CA PRO A 49 18.48 14.87 0.99
C PRO A 49 16.98 14.60 0.99
N VAL A 50 16.60 13.50 1.65
CA VAL A 50 15.17 13.19 1.92
C VAL A 50 14.76 13.98 3.16
N PRO A 51 13.68 14.78 3.10
CA PRO A 51 13.20 15.54 4.27
C PRO A 51 12.79 14.64 5.43
N GLU A 52 12.97 15.13 6.65
CA GLU A 52 12.43 14.48 7.85
C GLU A 52 10.90 14.42 7.77
N GLY A 53 10.31 13.33 8.25
CA GLY A 53 8.85 13.13 8.23
C GLY A 53 8.31 12.54 6.91
N VAL A 54 9.17 12.18 5.95
CA VAL A 54 8.75 11.38 4.80
C VAL A 54 8.52 9.94 5.25
N GLU A 55 7.31 9.43 5.01
CA GLU A 55 6.88 8.10 5.47
C GLU A 55 7.31 6.97 4.53
N GLY A 56 7.60 7.30 3.28
CA GLY A 56 7.98 6.32 2.27
C GLY A 56 9.42 5.84 2.41
N MET A 57 9.68 4.64 1.92
CA MET A 57 10.99 4.02 1.89
C MET A 57 11.79 4.47 0.66
N ASN A 58 13.09 4.70 0.84
CA ASN A 58 13.99 4.93 -0.27
C ASN A 58 14.33 3.59 -0.96
N LEU A 59 13.88 3.41 -2.18
CA LEU A 59 14.06 2.21 -3.01
C LEU A 59 14.97 2.46 -4.22
N SER A 60 15.84 3.47 -4.15
CA SER A 60 16.71 3.84 -5.27
C SER A 60 17.65 2.71 -5.70
N HIS A 61 18.13 1.89 -4.74
CA HIS A 61 18.94 0.70 -5.01
C HIS A 61 18.16 -0.34 -5.84
N CYS A 62 16.88 -0.56 -5.57
CA CYS A 62 16.04 -1.47 -6.35
C CYS A 62 15.88 -1.01 -7.81
N LEU A 63 15.98 0.28 -8.08
CA LEU A 63 15.90 0.82 -9.44
C LEU A 63 17.24 0.80 -10.18
N SER A 64 18.35 0.81 -9.47
CA SER A 64 19.69 0.66 -10.05
C SER A 64 20.13 -0.80 -10.23
N GLY A 65 19.35 -1.75 -9.73
CA GLY A 65 19.68 -3.17 -9.76
C GLY A 65 20.67 -3.58 -8.67
N GLU A 66 20.77 -2.82 -7.61
CA GLU A 66 21.59 -3.08 -6.44
C GLU A 66 20.77 -3.78 -5.36
N ASP A 67 21.42 -4.62 -4.57
CA ASP A 67 20.80 -5.25 -3.40
C ASP A 67 20.60 -4.23 -2.28
N GLY A 68 19.50 -4.40 -1.54
CA GLY A 68 19.20 -3.55 -0.40
C GLY A 68 17.88 -3.94 0.27
N PRO A 69 17.49 -3.26 1.35
CA PRO A 69 16.25 -3.55 2.05
C PRO A 69 15.04 -3.22 1.19
N GLU A 70 14.12 -4.18 1.05
CA GLU A 70 12.86 -4.04 0.32
C GLU A 70 11.68 -4.12 1.28
N PRO A 71 10.56 -3.43 0.98
CA PRO A 71 9.33 -3.64 1.73
C PRO A 71 8.78 -5.03 1.42
N GLU A 72 8.36 -5.75 2.44
CA GLU A 72 7.78 -7.08 2.31
C GLU A 72 6.45 -7.05 1.55
N ALA A 73 5.70 -5.98 1.74
CA ALA A 73 4.45 -5.70 1.03
C ALA A 73 4.17 -4.19 0.97
N ALA A 74 3.50 -3.76 -0.09
CA ALA A 74 2.92 -2.43 -0.17
C ALA A 74 1.66 -2.36 0.68
N PHE A 75 1.58 -1.38 1.59
CA PHE A 75 0.38 -1.10 2.36
C PHE A 75 -0.57 -0.21 1.57
N MET A 76 -1.83 -0.60 1.54
CA MET A 76 -2.88 0.13 0.84
C MET A 76 -4.07 0.37 1.76
N MET A 77 -4.70 1.51 1.62
CA MET A 77 -5.89 1.85 2.35
C MET A 77 -6.97 2.45 1.46
N GLY A 78 -8.22 2.14 1.74
CA GLY A 78 -9.37 2.76 1.13
C GLY A 78 -10.33 3.29 2.19
N THR A 79 -10.85 4.46 1.93
CA THR A 79 -11.86 5.13 2.78
C THR A 79 -13.25 5.15 2.13
N GLY A 80 -13.47 4.34 1.09
CA GLY A 80 -14.69 4.37 0.31
C GLY A 80 -14.71 5.52 -0.70
N ALA A 81 -15.92 5.94 -1.09
CA ALA A 81 -16.10 7.05 -2.03
C ALA A 81 -15.81 8.38 -1.32
N VAL A 82 -14.61 8.89 -1.49
CA VAL A 82 -14.14 10.15 -0.85
C VAL A 82 -15.09 11.34 -1.11
N ALA A 83 -15.78 11.35 -2.26
CA ALA A 83 -16.72 12.41 -2.58
C ALA A 83 -17.97 12.41 -1.69
N ASP A 84 -18.39 11.25 -1.21
CA ASP A 84 -19.64 11.09 -0.49
C ASP A 84 -19.42 11.01 1.03
N TRP A 85 -18.21 10.70 1.47
CA TRP A 85 -17.85 10.50 2.89
C TRP A 85 -18.81 9.54 3.60
N GLU A 86 -19.18 8.46 2.89
CA GLU A 86 -19.99 7.39 3.45
C GLU A 86 -19.11 6.37 4.18
N ASP A 87 -19.53 6.03 5.39
CA ASP A 87 -18.91 4.98 6.18
C ASP A 87 -19.30 3.59 5.66
N GLY A 88 -18.47 2.60 5.97
CA GLY A 88 -18.79 1.21 5.70
C GLY A 88 -18.07 0.61 4.51
N HIS A 89 -17.27 1.39 3.81
CA HIS A 89 -16.50 0.96 2.64
C HIS A 89 -14.98 0.96 2.88
N GLU A 90 -14.57 1.21 4.13
CA GLU A 90 -13.17 1.29 4.49
C GLU A 90 -12.54 -0.10 4.48
N TRP A 91 -11.37 -0.18 3.92
CA TRP A 91 -10.55 -1.39 3.89
C TRP A 91 -9.06 -1.08 4.08
N ARG A 92 -8.32 -2.11 4.51
CA ARG A 92 -6.86 -2.13 4.52
C ARG A 92 -6.38 -3.33 3.76
N ALA A 93 -5.26 -3.20 3.08
CA ALA A 93 -4.69 -4.28 2.33
C ALA A 93 -3.16 -4.24 2.30
N LEU A 94 -2.57 -5.41 2.08
CA LEU A 94 -1.17 -5.63 1.81
C LEU A 94 -1.02 -6.32 0.46
N ARG A 95 -0.10 -5.83 -0.38
CA ARG A 95 0.27 -6.48 -1.62
C ARG A 95 1.75 -6.83 -1.59
N SER A 96 2.07 -8.11 -1.41
CA SER A 96 3.41 -8.66 -1.50
C SER A 96 3.73 -9.08 -2.94
N LYS A 97 4.94 -9.61 -3.21
CA LYS A 97 5.32 -10.12 -4.54
C LYS A 97 4.37 -11.23 -5.05
N ARG A 98 3.75 -12.02 -4.16
CA ARG A 98 2.86 -13.12 -4.53
C ARG A 98 1.42 -12.91 -4.12
N TYR A 99 1.17 -12.45 -2.90
CA TYR A 99 -0.18 -12.42 -2.33
C TYR A 99 -0.72 -11.02 -2.20
N THR A 100 -2.04 -10.89 -2.34
CA THR A 100 -2.81 -9.73 -1.89
C THR A 100 -3.71 -10.16 -0.75
N TYR A 101 -3.58 -9.51 0.40
CA TYR A 101 -4.48 -9.68 1.55
C TYR A 101 -5.23 -8.38 1.80
N ALA A 102 -6.53 -8.48 2.05
CA ALA A 102 -7.36 -7.32 2.38
C ALA A 102 -8.42 -7.65 3.43
N ILE A 103 -8.80 -6.65 4.21
CA ILE A 103 -9.88 -6.74 5.19
C ILE A 103 -10.74 -5.48 5.16
N TYR A 104 -12.06 -5.66 5.18
CA TYR A 104 -13.01 -4.57 5.39
C TYR A 104 -13.20 -4.25 6.86
N ARG A 105 -13.41 -2.98 7.18
CA ARG A 105 -13.54 -2.49 8.56
C ARG A 105 -14.80 -3.01 9.27
N ILE A 106 -15.95 -2.94 8.60
CA ILE A 106 -17.26 -3.16 9.23
C ILE A 106 -17.50 -4.65 9.48
N ASP A 107 -17.53 -5.44 8.44
CA ASP A 107 -17.93 -6.85 8.48
C ASP A 107 -16.74 -7.81 8.73
N LYS A 108 -15.53 -7.23 8.82
CA LYS A 108 -14.26 -7.98 8.96
C LYS A 108 -14.08 -9.02 7.85
N LYS A 109 -14.74 -8.82 6.72
CA LYS A 109 -14.58 -9.70 5.58
C LYS A 109 -13.18 -9.65 5.03
N GLU A 110 -12.56 -10.83 4.95
CA GLU A 110 -11.18 -10.99 4.51
C GLU A 110 -11.11 -11.54 3.09
N PHE A 111 -10.05 -11.15 2.41
CA PHE A 111 -9.69 -11.61 1.09
C PHE A 111 -8.21 -11.96 1.06
N LEU A 112 -7.90 -13.10 0.47
CA LEU A 112 -6.53 -13.52 0.19
C LEU A 112 -6.49 -14.03 -1.25
N PHE A 113 -5.59 -13.49 -2.05
CA PHE A 113 -5.40 -13.91 -3.44
C PHE A 113 -3.95 -14.26 -3.70
N ASP A 114 -3.71 -15.33 -4.46
CA ASP A 114 -2.41 -15.68 -5.00
C ASP A 114 -2.29 -15.07 -6.40
N ASN A 115 -1.58 -13.96 -6.52
CA ASN A 115 -1.49 -13.21 -7.78
C ASN A 115 -0.64 -13.92 -8.86
N ILE A 116 0.06 -15.01 -8.51
CA ILE A 116 0.79 -15.85 -9.47
C ILE A 116 -0.13 -16.90 -10.08
N GLU A 117 -0.87 -17.63 -9.23
CA GLU A 117 -1.77 -18.70 -9.67
C GLU A 117 -3.12 -18.16 -10.17
N ASP A 118 -3.55 -17.02 -9.61
CA ASP A 118 -4.81 -16.36 -9.95
C ASP A 118 -4.61 -14.85 -10.18
N PRO A 119 -3.98 -14.45 -11.29
CA PRO A 119 -3.65 -13.04 -11.56
C PRO A 119 -4.88 -12.13 -11.71
N TYR A 120 -6.07 -12.71 -11.91
CA TYR A 120 -7.34 -11.98 -11.99
C TYR A 120 -8.12 -11.95 -10.67
N GLN A 121 -7.56 -12.55 -9.61
CA GLN A 121 -8.13 -12.53 -8.26
C GLN A 121 -9.59 -13.01 -8.21
N MET A 122 -9.88 -14.10 -8.92
CA MET A 122 -11.22 -14.69 -9.01
C MET A 122 -11.55 -15.59 -7.82
N ASN A 123 -10.53 -16.14 -7.14
CA ASN A 123 -10.67 -17.13 -6.08
C ASN A 123 -10.18 -16.58 -4.74
N ASN A 124 -11.11 -16.23 -3.85
CA ASN A 124 -10.76 -15.81 -2.51
C ASN A 124 -10.34 -17.01 -1.64
N LEU A 125 -9.08 -17.06 -1.26
CA LEU A 125 -8.46 -18.14 -0.48
C LEU A 125 -8.61 -17.97 1.05
N ALA A 126 -9.17 -16.86 1.52
CA ALA A 126 -9.25 -16.56 2.97
C ALA A 126 -10.09 -17.58 3.77
N GLY A 127 -10.98 -18.32 3.10
CA GLY A 127 -11.77 -19.38 3.72
C GLY A 127 -11.20 -20.80 3.56
N ASP A 128 -10.10 -20.97 2.84
CA ASP A 128 -9.51 -22.27 2.57
C ASP A 128 -8.49 -22.63 3.66
N PRO A 129 -8.70 -23.77 4.40
CA PRO A 129 -7.77 -24.20 5.46
C PRO A 129 -6.33 -24.43 4.99
N VAL A 130 -6.11 -24.72 3.71
CA VAL A 130 -4.77 -24.91 3.13
C VAL A 130 -3.94 -23.64 3.23
N TYR A 131 -4.58 -22.47 3.14
CA TYR A 131 -3.91 -21.16 3.19
C TYR A 131 -3.93 -20.52 4.58
N LYS A 132 -4.33 -21.27 5.62
CA LYS A 132 -4.44 -20.72 6.98
C LYS A 132 -3.16 -20.05 7.48
N GLU A 133 -2.01 -20.69 7.30
CA GLU A 133 -0.72 -20.14 7.75
C GLU A 133 -0.37 -18.84 7.01
N VAL A 134 -0.62 -18.80 5.70
CA VAL A 134 -0.41 -17.57 4.87
C VAL A 134 -1.36 -16.47 5.32
N LEU A 135 -2.61 -16.79 5.59
CA LEU A 135 -3.61 -15.83 6.05
C LEU A 135 -3.22 -15.25 7.42
N ASP A 136 -2.85 -16.10 8.36
CA ASP A 136 -2.44 -15.69 9.72
C ASP A 136 -1.17 -14.80 9.67
N TYR A 137 -0.23 -15.15 8.80
CA TYR A 137 0.95 -14.33 8.56
C TYR A 137 0.58 -12.91 8.06
N PHE A 138 -0.30 -12.79 7.06
CA PHE A 138 -0.72 -11.48 6.53
C PHE A 138 -1.57 -10.68 7.52
N ARG A 139 -2.34 -11.33 8.38
CA ARG A 139 -3.05 -10.68 9.49
C ARG A 139 -2.09 -9.99 10.45
N GLU A 140 -1.04 -10.69 10.84
CA GLU A 140 -0.04 -10.14 11.75
C GLU A 140 0.79 -9.04 11.05
N LEU A 141 1.18 -9.24 9.79
CA LEU A 141 1.91 -8.24 9.02
C LEU A 141 1.09 -6.95 8.84
N LEU A 142 -0.21 -7.08 8.55
CA LEU A 142 -1.10 -5.93 8.44
C LEU A 142 -1.24 -5.19 9.77
N LYS A 143 -1.44 -5.93 10.85
CA LYS A 143 -1.55 -5.37 12.20
C LYS A 143 -0.30 -4.56 12.56
N ASN A 144 0.89 -5.15 12.37
CA ASN A 144 2.16 -4.49 12.66
C ASN A 144 2.35 -3.22 11.82
N LYS A 145 1.94 -3.28 10.54
CA LYS A 145 2.03 -2.11 9.65
C LYS A 145 1.07 -0.99 10.04
N MET A 146 -0.13 -1.34 10.47
CA MET A 146 -1.09 -0.36 10.98
C MET A 146 -0.62 0.29 12.29
N GLU A 147 -0.01 -0.48 13.19
CA GLU A 147 0.58 0.03 14.44
C GLU A 147 1.74 0.98 14.14
N GLU A 148 2.64 0.62 13.22
CA GLU A 148 3.75 1.47 12.76
C GLU A 148 3.25 2.83 12.24
N LEU A 149 2.16 2.81 11.46
CA LEU A 149 1.56 3.99 10.85
C LEU A 149 0.59 4.76 11.76
N ASN A 150 0.34 4.30 12.99
CA ASN A 150 -0.72 4.78 13.88
C ASN A 150 -2.10 4.79 13.18
N ASP A 151 -2.36 3.81 12.34
CA ASP A 151 -3.63 3.66 11.64
C ASP A 151 -4.62 2.91 12.53
N THR A 152 -5.61 3.63 13.04
CA THR A 152 -6.66 3.08 13.90
C THR A 152 -7.84 2.49 13.12
N PHE A 153 -7.76 2.48 11.81
CA PHE A 153 -8.77 1.95 10.89
C PHE A 153 -10.15 2.58 11.13
N GLU A 154 -10.18 3.89 11.19
CA GLU A 154 -11.41 4.64 11.46
C GLU A 154 -12.35 4.70 10.24
N ALA A 155 -13.56 5.19 10.49
CA ALA A 155 -14.55 5.46 9.46
C ALA A 155 -14.16 6.67 8.58
N SER A 156 -14.66 6.72 7.36
CA SER A 156 -14.44 7.85 6.45
C SER A 156 -14.82 9.19 7.05
N THR A 157 -15.95 9.25 7.74
CA THR A 157 -16.42 10.46 8.40
C THR A 157 -15.50 10.91 9.53
N TRP A 158 -14.86 9.96 10.23
CA TRP A 158 -13.89 10.27 11.25
C TRP A 158 -12.68 11.03 10.68
N TYR A 159 -12.12 10.57 9.54
CA TYR A 159 -11.00 11.25 8.87
C TYR A 159 -11.41 12.65 8.41
N ARG A 160 -12.62 12.80 7.85
CA ARG A 160 -13.17 14.10 7.49
C ARG A 160 -13.16 15.06 8.68
N ASP A 161 -13.64 14.59 9.83
CA ASP A 161 -13.89 15.46 10.99
C ASP A 161 -12.60 15.75 11.77
N ASN A 162 -11.61 14.86 11.72
CA ASN A 162 -10.38 14.96 12.51
C ASN A 162 -9.15 15.39 11.70
N TRP A 163 -9.13 15.15 10.39
CA TRP A 163 -7.96 15.42 9.55
C TRP A 163 -8.16 16.57 8.57
N THR A 164 -9.39 17.04 8.37
CA THR A 164 -9.68 18.13 7.44
C THR A 164 -10.26 19.35 8.15
N LYS A 165 -9.94 20.52 7.61
CA LYS A 165 -10.62 21.78 7.91
C LYS A 165 -10.88 22.49 6.60
N ASP A 166 -12.11 22.92 6.38
CA ASP A 166 -12.52 23.59 5.14
C ASP A 166 -12.16 22.78 3.87
N ARG A 167 -12.30 21.44 3.96
CA ARG A 167 -11.92 20.45 2.93
C ARG A 167 -10.42 20.34 2.63
N ILE A 168 -9.57 20.95 3.46
CA ILE A 168 -8.12 20.85 3.37
C ILE A 168 -7.63 19.82 4.40
N ILE A 169 -6.81 18.88 3.99
CA ILE A 169 -6.17 17.92 4.89
C ILE A 169 -5.10 18.67 5.69
N LEU A 170 -5.27 18.71 7.01
CA LEU A 170 -4.35 19.38 7.94
C LEU A 170 -3.47 18.39 8.71
N ARG A 171 -3.77 17.11 8.66
CA ARG A 171 -3.13 16.09 9.48
C ARG A 171 -2.95 14.80 8.69
N THR A 172 -1.88 14.09 8.96
CA THR A 172 -1.64 12.69 8.52
C THR A 172 -1.56 11.78 9.74
N ALA A 173 -1.63 10.46 9.53
CA ALA A 173 -1.59 9.48 10.63
C ALA A 173 -0.29 9.55 11.45
N THR A 174 0.81 9.84 10.81
CA THR A 174 2.15 9.84 11.41
C THR A 174 2.54 11.18 12.05
N LEU A 175 1.85 12.26 11.75
CA LEU A 175 2.05 13.52 12.45
C LEU A 175 1.52 13.39 13.90
N LYS A 176 2.44 13.18 14.83
CA LYS A 176 2.13 13.32 16.25
C LYS A 176 1.78 14.79 16.49
N GLY A 177 0.53 15.02 16.90
CA GLY A 177 0.02 16.35 17.25
C GLY A 177 0.69 16.90 18.50
#